data_c2a77951f91de8f764ec79d3338dbae6
#
_entry.id   c2a77951f91de8f764ec79d3338dbae6
#
_cell.length_a   1.000
_cell.length_b   1.000
_cell.length_c   1.000
_cell.angle_alpha   90.00
_cell.angle_beta   90.00
_cell.angle_gamma   90.00
#
_symmetry.space_group_name_H-M   'P 1'
#
loop_
_entity.id
_entity.type
_entity.pdbx_description
1 polymer ?
#
loop_
_entity_poly.entity_id
_entity_poly.type
_entity_poly.pdbx_seq_one_letter_code
_entity_poly.pdbx_strand_id
1 'polypeptide(L)'
;GWVVLGVVFMALFMFWGAEQLERVFGGRELNREPKMRFIGAGALVGLALVVLAIGQPTVAQRWESIATEKEAALEAREVQLQAGEVLHIMHDHKLKLVLLDVRPEADYNLFHLADALHIPLDEINMLVSDLQLEPANTVFLLMSNDEAGATEAWKALTAQSVPNVYILEGGINEWLRLFACDDTRIQAIEGEVADDQLAFTFEAALGAAYHCAEPDPHQYELEYEERLKLELKRGPTGGGCG
;
A
#
# COMPACT_ATOMS: atom_id res chain seq x y z
N GLY A 1 -4.56 16.52 -14.00
CA GLY A 1 -4.93 17.58 -14.96
C GLY A 1 -5.15 17.05 -16.37
N TRP A 2 -4.25 16.23 -16.92
CA TRP A 2 -4.29 15.74 -18.32
C TRP A 2 -5.46 14.79 -18.61
N VAL A 3 -5.87 13.96 -17.64
CA VAL A 3 -6.99 13.02 -17.79
C VAL A 3 -8.32 13.76 -17.98
N VAL A 4 -8.56 14.82 -17.20
CA VAL A 4 -9.79 15.63 -17.31
C VAL A 4 -9.83 16.38 -18.64
N LEU A 5 -8.70 16.95 -19.07
CA LEU A 5 -8.59 17.56 -20.41
C LEU A 5 -8.89 16.53 -21.53
N GLY A 6 -8.39 15.30 -21.38
CA GLY A 6 -8.69 14.20 -22.31
C GLY A 6 -10.16 13.84 -22.34
N VAL A 7 -10.83 13.74 -21.19
CA VAL A 7 -12.27 13.44 -21.10
C VAL A 7 -13.11 14.56 -21.72
N VAL A 8 -12.79 15.83 -21.43
CA VAL A 8 -13.49 16.99 -22.04
C VAL A 8 -13.30 17.00 -23.55
N PHE A 9 -12.07 16.77 -24.02
CA PHE A 9 -11.77 16.72 -25.45
C PHE A 9 -12.51 15.57 -26.14
N MET A 10 -12.52 14.38 -25.52
CA MET A 10 -13.24 13.21 -26.02
C MET A 10 -14.74 13.42 -26.05
N ALA A 11 -15.34 14.07 -25.04
CA ALA A 11 -16.75 14.42 -25.02
C ALA A 11 -17.10 15.41 -26.15
N LEU A 12 -16.29 16.45 -26.35
CA LEU A 12 -16.47 17.40 -27.45
C LEU A 12 -16.32 16.73 -28.81
N PHE A 13 -15.36 15.82 -28.96
CA PHE A 13 -15.14 15.07 -30.20
C PHE A 13 -16.28 14.10 -30.51
N MET A 14 -16.81 13.40 -29.49
CA MET A 14 -17.99 12.54 -29.68
C MET A 14 -19.25 13.36 -30.06
N PHE A 15 -19.41 14.54 -29.48
CA PHE A 15 -20.52 15.43 -29.81
C PHE A 15 -20.41 15.93 -31.26
N TRP A 16 -19.21 16.33 -31.68
CA TRP A 16 -18.93 16.73 -33.07
C TRP A 16 -19.08 15.57 -34.06
N GLY A 17 -18.57 14.38 -33.69
CA GLY A 17 -18.67 13.16 -34.50
C GLY A 17 -20.12 12.68 -34.68
N ALA A 18 -20.94 12.74 -33.62
CA ALA A 18 -22.36 12.45 -33.71
C ALA A 18 -23.10 13.41 -34.68
N GLU A 19 -22.73 14.68 -34.66
CA GLU A 19 -23.28 15.67 -35.59
C GLU A 19 -22.89 15.40 -37.06
N GLN A 20 -21.66 14.94 -37.31
CA GLN A 20 -21.21 14.56 -38.64
C GLN A 20 -21.92 13.28 -39.14
N LEU A 21 -22.09 12.28 -38.28
CA LEU A 21 -22.84 11.06 -38.58
C LEU A 21 -24.31 11.35 -38.88
N GLU A 22 -24.97 12.24 -38.10
CA GLU A 22 -26.35 12.67 -38.42
C GLU A 22 -26.44 13.38 -39.78
N ARG A 23 -25.44 14.16 -40.17
CA ARG A 23 -25.40 14.81 -41.52
C ARG A 23 -25.25 13.80 -42.64
N VAL A 24 -24.49 12.73 -42.44
CA VAL A 24 -24.19 11.73 -43.48
C VAL A 24 -25.30 10.70 -43.61
N PHE A 25 -25.92 10.28 -42.50
CA PHE A 25 -26.90 9.19 -42.49
C PHE A 25 -28.34 9.65 -42.22
N GLY A 26 -28.54 10.89 -41.75
CA GLY A 26 -29.86 11.41 -41.39
C GLY A 26 -30.49 12.22 -42.49
N GLY A 27 -31.19 11.59 -43.41
CA GLY A 27 -32.03 12.27 -44.42
C GLY A 27 -33.30 12.94 -43.84
N ARG A 28 -33.33 13.28 -42.56
CA ARG A 28 -34.45 13.97 -41.91
C ARG A 28 -33.97 15.24 -41.22
N GLU A 29 -34.55 16.37 -41.59
CA GLU A 29 -34.40 17.63 -40.87
C GLU A 29 -34.94 17.46 -39.43
N LEU A 30 -34.09 17.17 -38.49
CA LEU A 30 -34.42 17.27 -37.07
C LEU A 30 -34.39 18.75 -36.67
N ASN A 31 -35.58 19.34 -36.60
CA ASN A 31 -35.81 20.70 -36.11
C ASN A 31 -35.52 20.73 -34.57
N ARG A 32 -34.26 20.58 -34.19
CA ARG A 32 -33.77 20.70 -32.81
C ARG A 32 -33.26 22.11 -32.59
N GLU A 33 -33.91 22.81 -31.66
CA GLU A 33 -33.47 24.11 -31.18
C GLU A 33 -32.00 24.09 -30.81
N PRO A 34 -31.09 24.83 -31.48
CA PRO A 34 -29.65 24.81 -31.22
C PRO A 34 -29.32 25.17 -29.76
N LYS A 35 -30.19 25.94 -29.08
CA LYS A 35 -30.04 26.35 -27.68
C LYS A 35 -29.90 25.20 -26.69
N MET A 36 -30.64 24.10 -26.87
CA MET A 36 -30.57 22.94 -25.97
C MET A 36 -29.23 22.23 -26.05
N ARG A 37 -28.56 22.23 -27.20
CA ARG A 37 -27.23 21.64 -27.36
C ARG A 37 -26.14 22.42 -26.63
N PHE A 38 -26.21 23.76 -26.70
CA PHE A 38 -25.27 24.62 -25.99
C PHE A 38 -25.48 24.60 -24.48
N ILE A 39 -26.73 24.44 -24.01
CA ILE A 39 -27.04 24.27 -22.58
C ILE A 39 -26.44 22.93 -22.08
N GLY A 40 -26.62 21.83 -22.80
CA GLY A 40 -26.04 20.53 -22.45
C GLY A 40 -24.51 20.54 -22.43
N ALA A 41 -23.88 21.12 -23.45
CA ALA A 41 -22.43 21.26 -23.48
C ALA A 41 -21.90 22.15 -22.34
N GLY A 42 -22.57 23.27 -22.07
CA GLY A 42 -22.24 24.17 -20.95
C GLY A 42 -22.36 23.49 -19.59
N ALA A 43 -23.40 22.68 -19.39
CA ALA A 43 -23.59 21.91 -18.16
C ALA A 43 -22.49 20.87 -17.94
N LEU A 44 -22.06 20.17 -18.99
CA LEU A 44 -20.95 19.20 -18.92
C LEU A 44 -19.62 19.89 -18.62
N VAL A 45 -19.33 21.01 -19.28
CA VAL A 45 -18.14 21.81 -18.99
C VAL A 45 -18.18 22.37 -17.57
N GLY A 46 -19.33 22.86 -17.11
CA GLY A 46 -19.52 23.32 -15.75
C GLY A 46 -19.28 22.21 -14.73
N LEU A 47 -19.83 21.02 -14.96
CA LEU A 47 -19.60 19.85 -14.11
C LEU A 47 -18.11 19.44 -14.07
N ALA A 48 -17.45 19.43 -15.22
CA ALA A 48 -16.00 19.14 -15.30
C ALA A 48 -15.17 20.16 -14.52
N LEU A 49 -15.52 21.45 -14.59
CA LEU A 49 -14.85 22.51 -13.82
C LEU A 49 -15.12 22.36 -12.31
N VAL A 50 -16.30 21.96 -11.90
CA VAL A 50 -16.62 21.66 -10.50
C VAL A 50 -15.79 20.48 -9.99
N VAL A 51 -15.70 19.40 -10.75
CA VAL A 51 -14.86 18.23 -10.40
C VAL A 51 -13.38 18.62 -10.30
N LEU A 52 -12.90 19.48 -11.21
CA LEU A 52 -11.54 20.02 -11.16
C LEU A 52 -11.29 20.91 -9.93
N ALA A 53 -12.28 21.71 -9.52
CA ALA A 53 -12.17 22.61 -8.38
C ALA A 53 -12.23 21.87 -7.03
N ILE A 54 -13.05 20.82 -6.94
CA ILE A 54 -13.13 19.97 -5.75
C ILE A 54 -11.83 19.16 -5.57
N GLY A 55 -11.16 18.80 -6.68
CA GLY A 55 -9.94 18.01 -6.66
C GLY A 55 -10.16 16.56 -6.22
N GLN A 56 -9.07 15.82 -6.11
CA GLN A 56 -9.07 14.48 -5.53
C GLN A 56 -8.74 14.57 -4.03
N PRO A 57 -9.41 13.80 -3.17
CA PRO A 57 -9.09 13.82 -1.74
C PRO A 57 -7.62 13.43 -1.53
N THR A 58 -6.95 14.14 -0.65
CA THR A 58 -5.57 13.83 -0.24
C THR A 58 -5.52 12.53 0.56
N VAL A 59 -4.34 11.93 0.71
CA VAL A 59 -4.15 10.73 1.54
C VAL A 59 -4.63 11.00 2.98
N ALA A 60 -4.32 12.16 3.54
CA ALA A 60 -4.77 12.58 4.86
C ALA A 60 -6.31 12.61 4.98
N GLN A 61 -7.00 13.21 3.99
CA GLN A 61 -8.48 13.24 3.99
C GLN A 61 -9.10 11.86 3.84
N ARG A 62 -8.48 10.97 3.06
CA ARG A 62 -8.93 9.58 2.95
C ARG A 62 -8.74 8.85 4.27
N TRP A 63 -7.59 9.05 4.93
CA TRP A 63 -7.33 8.49 6.25
C TRP A 63 -8.38 8.93 7.26
N GLU A 64 -8.68 10.21 7.38
CA GLU A 64 -9.71 10.74 8.29
C GLU A 64 -11.07 10.03 8.13
N SER A 65 -11.43 9.64 6.91
CA SER A 65 -12.71 8.96 6.64
C SER A 65 -12.79 7.52 7.17
N ILE A 66 -11.64 6.86 7.40
CA ILE A 66 -11.55 5.47 7.86
C ILE A 66 -10.86 5.35 9.22
N ALA A 67 -10.30 6.43 9.75
CA ALA A 67 -9.44 6.45 10.94
C ALA A 67 -10.09 5.75 12.14
N THR A 68 -11.36 6.04 12.44
CA THR A 68 -12.05 5.49 13.61
C THR A 68 -12.05 3.95 13.64
N GLU A 69 -12.26 3.31 12.50
CA GLU A 69 -12.25 1.85 12.40
C GLU A 69 -10.82 1.31 12.43
N LYS A 70 -9.94 1.95 11.68
CA LYS A 70 -8.57 1.45 11.49
C LYS A 70 -7.67 1.71 12.69
N GLU A 71 -7.89 2.79 13.43
CA GLU A 71 -7.20 3.05 14.70
C GLU A 71 -7.61 2.03 15.77
N ALA A 72 -8.89 1.65 15.82
CA ALA A 72 -9.34 0.58 16.72
C ALA A 72 -8.63 -0.76 16.41
N ALA A 73 -8.41 -1.09 15.14
CA ALA A 73 -7.66 -2.30 14.75
C ALA A 73 -6.17 -2.21 15.14
N LEU A 74 -5.55 -1.01 15.03
CA LEU A 74 -4.19 -0.76 15.53
C LEU A 74 -4.10 -0.94 17.05
N GLU A 75 -5.02 -0.35 17.80
CA GLU A 75 -5.06 -0.47 19.27
C GLU A 75 -5.32 -1.91 19.73
N ALA A 76 -6.18 -2.65 19.01
CA ALA A 76 -6.46 -4.06 19.25
C ALA A 76 -5.33 -5.00 18.79
N ARG A 77 -4.25 -4.48 18.22
CA ARG A 77 -3.10 -5.24 17.70
C ARG A 77 -3.48 -6.26 16.60
N GLU A 78 -4.54 -5.98 15.85
CA GLU A 78 -5.03 -6.90 14.80
C GLU A 78 -4.20 -6.87 13.51
N VAL A 79 -3.42 -5.81 13.30
CA VAL A 79 -2.62 -5.57 12.09
C VAL A 79 -1.11 -5.72 12.33
N GLN A 80 -0.69 -5.98 13.55
CA GLN A 80 0.69 -6.27 13.91
C GLN A 80 0.90 -7.79 13.93
N LEU A 81 1.77 -8.29 13.07
CA LEU A 81 2.15 -9.70 13.03
C LEU A 81 3.37 -9.95 13.91
N GLN A 82 3.27 -10.95 14.76
CA GLN A 82 4.37 -11.37 15.64
C GLN A 82 5.49 -12.00 14.82
N ALA A 83 6.72 -11.86 15.28
CA ALA A 83 7.91 -12.39 14.59
C ALA A 83 7.81 -13.90 14.30
N GLY A 84 7.19 -14.69 15.21
CA GLY A 84 6.93 -16.12 15.00
C GLY A 84 5.96 -16.39 13.86
N GLU A 85 4.87 -15.61 13.75
CA GLU A 85 3.92 -15.70 12.65
C GLU A 85 4.59 -15.30 11.32
N VAL A 86 5.37 -14.22 11.31
CA VAL A 86 6.12 -13.77 10.13
C VAL A 86 7.11 -14.83 9.68
N LEU A 87 7.88 -15.44 10.59
CA LEU A 87 8.80 -16.53 10.26
C LEU A 87 8.07 -17.71 9.62
N HIS A 88 6.87 -18.05 10.12
CA HIS A 88 6.05 -19.09 9.51
C HIS A 88 5.59 -18.72 8.09
N ILE A 89 5.11 -17.48 7.90
CA ILE A 89 4.63 -16.99 6.60
C ILE A 89 5.76 -16.90 5.57
N MET A 90 6.98 -16.52 5.95
CA MET A 90 8.15 -16.50 5.06
C MET A 90 8.41 -17.86 4.39
N HIS A 91 8.01 -18.96 5.06
CA HIS A 91 8.20 -20.31 4.57
C HIS A 91 6.89 -20.96 4.02
N ASP A 92 5.77 -20.24 4.01
CA ASP A 92 4.50 -20.72 3.43
C ASP A 92 4.42 -20.40 1.93
N HIS A 93 4.63 -21.39 1.09
CA HIS A 93 4.57 -21.25 -0.37
C HIS A 93 3.17 -20.93 -0.95
N LYS A 94 2.12 -20.90 -0.13
CA LYS A 94 0.75 -20.55 -0.58
C LYS A 94 0.53 -19.04 -0.58
N LEU A 95 1.31 -18.32 0.19
CA LEU A 95 1.25 -16.88 0.31
C LEU A 95 2.42 -16.24 -0.44
N LYS A 96 2.18 -15.08 -1.02
CA LYS A 96 3.25 -14.22 -1.50
C LYS A 96 3.51 -13.16 -0.44
N LEU A 97 4.59 -13.30 0.32
CA LEU A 97 5.02 -12.29 1.26
C LEU A 97 5.90 -11.26 0.56
N VAL A 98 5.58 -9.99 0.73
CA VAL A 98 6.39 -8.85 0.27
C VAL A 98 6.79 -8.05 1.49
N LEU A 99 8.08 -8.05 1.78
CA LEU A 99 8.68 -7.35 2.90
C LEU A 99 9.06 -5.93 2.46
N LEU A 100 8.50 -4.92 3.12
CA LEU A 100 8.72 -3.50 2.81
C LEU A 100 9.41 -2.84 4.01
N ASP A 101 10.69 -2.54 3.86
CA ASP A 101 11.50 -1.87 4.87
C ASP A 101 11.46 -0.36 4.64
N VAL A 102 10.80 0.36 5.57
CA VAL A 102 10.60 1.81 5.45
C VAL A 102 11.64 2.64 6.21
N ARG A 103 12.68 2.00 6.73
CA ARG A 103 13.74 2.63 7.49
C ARG A 103 14.64 3.51 6.60
N PRO A 104 15.44 4.38 7.23
CA PRO A 104 16.53 5.04 6.54
C PRO A 104 17.51 4.05 5.89
N GLU A 105 18.08 4.43 4.74
CA GLU A 105 19.02 3.59 3.99
C GLU A 105 20.22 3.13 4.85
N ALA A 106 20.68 3.96 5.78
CA ALA A 106 21.75 3.62 6.69
C ALA A 106 21.45 2.39 7.53
N ASP A 107 20.23 2.32 8.12
CA ASP A 107 19.80 1.20 8.96
C ASP A 107 19.54 -0.05 8.12
N TYR A 108 18.91 0.12 6.96
CA TYR A 108 18.69 -0.96 6.01
C TYR A 108 20.01 -1.61 5.57
N ASN A 109 21.03 -0.82 5.28
CA ASN A 109 22.35 -1.33 4.86
C ASN A 109 23.09 -2.06 5.97
N LEU A 110 22.87 -1.69 7.25
CA LEU A 110 23.42 -2.43 8.38
C LEU A 110 22.84 -3.83 8.46
N PHE A 111 21.50 -3.92 8.44
CA PHE A 111 20.77 -5.17 8.53
C PHE A 111 19.39 -5.02 7.88
N HIS A 112 18.94 -6.02 7.15
CA HIS A 112 17.57 -6.18 6.69
C HIS A 112 17.22 -7.65 6.53
N LEU A 113 15.93 -7.98 6.52
CA LEU A 113 15.45 -9.34 6.29
C LEU A 113 15.72 -9.76 4.83
N ALA A 114 15.92 -11.05 4.60
CA ALA A 114 16.09 -11.57 3.25
C ALA A 114 14.89 -11.20 2.37
N ASP A 115 15.17 -10.84 1.12
CA ASP A 115 14.19 -10.39 0.13
C ASP A 115 13.39 -9.12 0.50
N ALA A 116 13.78 -8.40 1.55
CA ALA A 116 13.15 -7.12 1.90
C ALA A 116 13.45 -6.04 0.85
N LEU A 117 12.42 -5.34 0.43
CA LEU A 117 12.52 -4.18 -0.46
C LEU A 117 12.68 -2.91 0.37
N HIS A 118 13.76 -2.17 0.13
CA HIS A 118 13.97 -0.89 0.78
C HIS A 118 13.14 0.20 0.11
N ILE A 119 12.26 0.81 0.85
CA ILE A 119 11.36 1.84 0.39
C ILE A 119 11.18 2.89 1.48
N PRO A 120 11.95 3.97 1.45
CA PRO A 120 11.85 5.03 2.44
C PRO A 120 10.40 5.50 2.63
N LEU A 121 10.05 5.87 3.87
CA LEU A 121 8.68 6.24 4.24
C LEU A 121 8.08 7.34 3.35
N ASP A 122 8.88 8.30 2.90
CA ASP A 122 8.45 9.39 2.01
C ASP A 122 8.16 8.92 0.57
N GLU A 123 8.70 7.80 0.15
CA GLU A 123 8.49 7.21 -1.18
C GLU A 123 7.36 6.17 -1.22
N ILE A 124 6.82 5.73 -0.08
CA ILE A 124 5.83 4.64 0.02
C ILE A 124 4.59 4.87 -0.87
N ASN A 125 4.17 6.13 -1.04
CA ASN A 125 3.02 6.48 -1.87
C ASN A 125 3.24 6.22 -3.37
N MET A 126 4.47 6.12 -3.85
CA MET A 126 4.77 5.87 -5.25
C MET A 126 4.47 4.42 -5.65
N LEU A 127 4.53 3.50 -4.70
CA LEU A 127 4.32 2.08 -4.91
C LEU A 127 2.86 1.64 -4.92
N VAL A 128 1.95 2.48 -4.46
CA VAL A 128 0.53 2.11 -4.28
C VAL A 128 -0.07 1.44 -5.52
N SER A 129 0.23 1.98 -6.70
CA SER A 129 -0.29 1.43 -7.96
C SER A 129 0.21 0.01 -8.23
N ASP A 130 1.47 -0.26 -7.92
CA ASP A 130 2.10 -1.57 -8.14
C ASP A 130 1.60 -2.57 -7.11
N LEU A 131 1.51 -2.16 -5.83
CA LEU A 131 0.98 -3.00 -4.75
C LEU A 131 -0.49 -3.37 -4.99
N GLN A 132 -1.30 -2.48 -5.55
CA GLN A 132 -2.70 -2.77 -5.89
C GLN A 132 -2.86 -3.77 -7.03
N LEU A 133 -1.85 -3.95 -7.89
CA LEU A 133 -1.85 -4.90 -9.00
C LEU A 133 -1.40 -6.31 -8.57
N GLU A 134 -0.84 -6.45 -7.38
CA GLU A 134 -0.40 -7.74 -6.86
C GLU A 134 -1.55 -8.73 -6.68
N PRO A 135 -1.29 -10.05 -6.77
CA PRO A 135 -2.28 -11.10 -6.54
C PRO A 135 -2.98 -10.98 -5.19
N ALA A 136 -4.22 -11.49 -5.09
CA ALA A 136 -5.02 -11.39 -3.87
C ALA A 136 -4.46 -12.16 -2.66
N ASN A 137 -3.55 -13.12 -2.89
CA ASN A 137 -2.83 -13.86 -1.84
C ASN A 137 -1.50 -13.20 -1.44
N THR A 138 -1.27 -11.95 -1.84
CA THR A 138 -0.09 -11.19 -1.44
C THR A 138 -0.34 -10.53 -0.08
N VAL A 139 0.61 -10.68 0.82
CA VAL A 139 0.69 -10.03 2.13
C VAL A 139 1.83 -9.03 2.08
N PHE A 140 1.57 -7.79 2.46
CA PHE A 140 2.59 -6.75 2.56
C PHE A 140 2.93 -6.54 4.03
N LEU A 141 4.17 -6.77 4.41
CA LEU A 141 4.67 -6.56 5.76
C LEU A 141 5.56 -5.32 5.80
N LEU A 142 5.13 -4.33 6.54
CA LEU A 142 5.88 -3.10 6.77
C LEU A 142 6.80 -3.24 7.99
N MET A 143 8.02 -2.77 7.84
CA MET A 143 9.05 -2.87 8.89
C MET A 143 9.72 -1.52 9.09
N SER A 144 9.83 -1.10 10.35
CA SER A 144 10.69 0.00 10.82
C SER A 144 11.55 -0.49 11.97
N ASN A 145 12.32 0.38 12.62
CA ASN A 145 13.17 -0.07 13.72
C ASN A 145 12.35 -0.57 14.93
N ASP A 146 11.24 0.13 15.23
CA ASP A 146 10.18 -0.33 16.12
C ASP A 146 8.86 -0.52 15.34
N GLU A 147 7.82 0.26 15.60
CA GLU A 147 6.57 0.24 14.85
C GLU A 147 6.17 1.61 14.30
N ALA A 148 6.85 2.69 14.69
CA ALA A 148 6.36 4.04 14.42
C ALA A 148 6.35 4.35 12.93
N GLY A 149 7.49 4.19 12.25
CA GLY A 149 7.58 4.40 10.79
C GLY A 149 6.69 3.44 10.00
N ALA A 150 6.64 2.16 10.40
CA ALA A 150 5.78 1.16 9.77
C ALA A 150 4.29 1.48 9.95
N THR A 151 3.89 2.04 11.10
CA THR A 151 2.51 2.48 11.36
C THR A 151 2.11 3.64 10.44
N GLU A 152 2.99 4.62 10.24
CA GLU A 152 2.72 5.74 9.32
C GLU A 152 2.62 5.25 7.86
N ALA A 153 3.48 4.33 7.43
CA ALA A 153 3.38 3.68 6.13
C ALA A 153 2.08 2.90 5.98
N TRP A 154 1.68 2.16 7.02
CA TRP A 154 0.42 1.40 7.05
C TRP A 154 -0.79 2.30 6.88
N LYS A 155 -0.85 3.44 7.59
CA LYS A 155 -1.91 4.44 7.44
C LYS A 155 -1.97 4.97 6.01
N ALA A 156 -0.82 5.28 5.42
CA ALA A 156 -0.74 5.80 4.05
C ALA A 156 -1.23 4.79 3.00
N LEU A 157 -0.85 3.51 3.11
CA LEU A 157 -1.26 2.46 2.19
C LEU A 157 -2.74 2.08 2.38
N THR A 158 -3.21 1.96 3.63
CA THR A 158 -4.59 1.64 3.96
C THR A 158 -5.55 2.75 3.49
N ALA A 159 -5.20 4.03 3.66
CA ALA A 159 -5.96 5.16 3.14
C ALA A 159 -6.10 5.13 1.61
N GLN A 160 -5.21 4.44 0.92
CA GLN A 160 -5.23 4.26 -0.53
C GLN A 160 -5.76 2.88 -0.94
N SER A 161 -6.38 2.15 -0.01
CA SER A 161 -7.04 0.86 -0.26
C SER A 161 -6.09 -0.23 -0.78
N VAL A 162 -4.85 -0.25 -0.34
CA VAL A 162 -3.95 -1.40 -0.53
C VAL A 162 -4.40 -2.49 0.46
N PRO A 163 -4.75 -3.69 0.00
CA PRO A 163 -5.22 -4.77 0.87
C PRO A 163 -4.06 -5.51 1.55
N ASN A 164 -4.35 -6.26 2.60
CA ASN A 164 -3.43 -7.20 3.27
C ASN A 164 -2.11 -6.55 3.70
N VAL A 165 -2.16 -5.32 4.20
CA VAL A 165 -1.00 -4.59 4.74
C VAL A 165 -0.94 -4.81 6.24
N TYR A 166 0.21 -5.27 6.71
CA TYR A 166 0.51 -5.57 8.11
C TYR A 166 1.79 -4.89 8.57
N ILE A 167 2.02 -4.87 9.87
CA ILE A 167 3.19 -4.27 10.51
C ILE A 167 3.94 -5.40 11.24
N LEU A 168 5.26 -5.42 11.18
CA LEU A 168 6.07 -6.30 12.03
C LEU A 168 5.99 -5.80 13.48
N GLU A 169 5.43 -6.62 14.37
CA GLU A 169 5.31 -6.30 15.80
C GLU A 169 6.68 -6.08 16.44
N GLY A 170 6.86 -4.90 17.08
CA GLY A 170 8.13 -4.49 17.67
C GLY A 170 9.24 -4.19 16.66
N GLY A 171 8.95 -4.26 15.35
CA GLY A 171 9.88 -3.91 14.28
C GLY A 171 11.14 -4.79 14.22
N ILE A 172 12.16 -4.25 13.59
CA ILE A 172 13.47 -4.92 13.43
C ILE A 172 14.18 -5.10 14.78
N ASN A 173 13.94 -4.21 15.74
CA ASN A 173 14.54 -4.36 17.08
C ASN A 173 14.04 -5.64 17.76
N GLU A 174 12.74 -5.91 17.71
CA GLU A 174 12.18 -7.14 18.29
C GLU A 174 12.63 -8.38 17.50
N TRP A 175 12.69 -8.31 16.19
CA TRP A 175 13.23 -9.38 15.35
C TRP A 175 14.66 -9.75 15.75
N LEU A 176 15.53 -8.76 15.88
CA LEU A 176 16.92 -8.97 16.28
C LEU A 176 17.02 -9.51 17.70
N ARG A 177 16.18 -9.04 18.61
CA ARG A 177 16.13 -9.55 20.00
C ARG A 177 15.83 -11.06 20.05
N LEU A 178 15.01 -11.55 19.14
CA LEU A 178 14.61 -12.96 19.10
C LEU A 178 15.60 -13.83 18.32
N PHE A 179 16.14 -13.35 17.21
CA PHE A 179 16.86 -14.19 16.26
C PHE A 179 18.38 -13.90 16.17
N ALA A 180 18.88 -12.82 16.76
CA ALA A 180 20.29 -12.47 16.70
C ALA A 180 21.10 -12.88 17.93
N CYS A 181 20.51 -13.60 18.89
CA CYS A 181 21.12 -13.90 20.19
C CYS A 181 22.48 -14.60 20.13
N ASP A 182 22.71 -15.39 19.09
CA ASP A 182 23.94 -16.19 18.93
C ASP A 182 24.99 -15.53 18.02
N ASP A 183 24.67 -14.37 17.41
CA ASP A 183 25.60 -13.67 16.53
C ASP A 183 26.37 -12.58 17.29
N THR A 184 27.63 -12.87 17.62
CA THR A 184 28.49 -11.94 18.37
C THR A 184 28.81 -10.64 17.63
N ARG A 185 28.53 -10.57 16.32
CA ARG A 185 28.72 -9.37 15.49
C ARG A 185 27.59 -8.36 15.65
N ILE A 186 26.47 -8.78 16.30
CA ILE A 186 25.31 -7.96 16.57
C ILE A 186 25.21 -7.81 18.10
N GLN A 187 25.25 -6.57 18.57
CA GLN A 187 25.24 -6.29 19.99
C GLN A 187 24.14 -5.30 20.32
N ALA A 188 23.32 -5.62 21.32
CA ALA A 188 22.30 -4.70 21.81
C ALA A 188 22.96 -3.46 22.44
N ILE A 189 22.41 -2.29 22.18
CA ILE A 189 22.83 -1.03 22.79
C ILE A 189 22.33 -1.02 24.24
N GLU A 190 23.24 -0.77 25.19
CA GLU A 190 22.87 -0.61 26.60
C GLU A 190 22.22 0.76 26.83
N GLY A 191 21.01 0.78 27.37
CA GLY A 191 20.28 1.98 27.72
C GLY A 191 19.00 2.22 26.91
N GLU A 192 18.37 3.37 27.13
CA GLU A 192 17.18 3.77 26.37
C GLU A 192 17.60 4.26 24.98
N VAL A 193 16.95 3.73 23.97
CA VAL A 193 17.07 4.15 22.56
C VAL A 193 15.84 5.00 22.24
N ALA A 194 16.01 6.06 21.45
CA ALA A 194 14.89 6.90 21.05
C ALA A 194 13.93 6.15 20.13
N ASP A 195 12.71 6.66 20.02
CA ASP A 195 11.66 6.07 19.18
C ASP A 195 12.14 5.88 17.74
N ASP A 196 11.85 4.72 17.20
CA ASP A 196 12.18 4.28 15.84
C ASP A 196 13.68 4.35 15.49
N GLN A 197 14.53 4.15 16.48
CA GLN A 197 15.98 3.98 16.28
C GLN A 197 16.40 2.53 16.45
N LEU A 198 17.41 2.14 15.68
CA LEU A 198 17.98 0.80 15.76
C LEU A 198 18.68 0.60 17.12
N ALA A 199 18.21 -0.39 17.90
CA ALA A 199 18.69 -0.69 19.24
C ALA A 199 19.89 -1.65 19.27
N PHE A 200 20.53 -1.84 18.12
CA PHE A 200 21.66 -2.75 17.96
C PHE A 200 22.81 -2.08 17.20
N THR A 201 24.02 -2.48 17.54
CA THR A 201 25.24 -2.16 16.79
C THR A 201 25.70 -3.38 16.01
N PHE A 202 26.32 -3.15 14.85
CA PHE A 202 26.78 -4.16 13.93
C PHE A 202 28.27 -4.00 13.69
N GLU A 203 29.03 -5.10 13.67
CA GLU A 203 30.46 -5.07 13.37
C GLU A 203 30.70 -4.65 11.92
N ALA A 204 29.81 -5.01 11.01
CA ALA A 204 29.86 -4.64 9.60
C ALA A 204 28.45 -4.47 9.01
N ALA A 205 28.31 -3.64 7.98
CA ALA A 205 27.07 -3.51 7.21
C ALA A 205 26.97 -4.67 6.21
N LEU A 206 26.34 -5.76 6.61
CA LEU A 206 26.18 -6.98 5.81
C LEU A 206 24.75 -7.18 5.26
N GLY A 207 23.82 -6.33 5.65
CA GLY A 207 22.42 -6.40 5.20
C GLY A 207 21.79 -7.76 5.48
N ALA A 208 21.30 -8.44 4.45
CA ALA A 208 20.69 -9.76 4.55
C ALA A 208 21.70 -10.93 4.71
N ALA A 209 23.00 -10.66 4.77
CA ALA A 209 23.98 -11.74 4.94
C ALA A 209 24.17 -12.20 6.40
N TYR A 210 23.47 -11.62 7.34
CA TYR A 210 23.36 -12.13 8.70
C TYR A 210 22.40 -13.32 8.75
N HIS A 211 22.74 -14.32 9.57
CA HIS A 211 21.91 -15.53 9.70
C HIS A 211 20.49 -15.23 10.17
N CYS A 212 20.33 -14.20 11.03
CA CYS A 212 19.02 -13.76 11.51
C CYS A 212 18.18 -13.00 10.47
N ALA A 213 18.68 -12.77 9.26
CA ALA A 213 17.91 -12.20 8.16
C ALA A 213 16.89 -13.19 7.57
N GLU A 214 17.18 -14.49 7.64
CA GLU A 214 16.32 -15.59 7.23
C GLU A 214 16.52 -16.76 8.20
N PRO A 215 15.93 -16.70 9.41
CA PRO A 215 16.09 -17.76 10.41
C PRO A 215 15.45 -19.06 9.95
N ASP A 216 16.05 -20.19 10.28
CA ASP A 216 15.46 -21.50 10.03
C ASP A 216 14.30 -21.74 11.03
N PRO A 217 13.04 -21.89 10.55
CA PRO A 217 11.88 -22.05 11.42
C PRO A 217 11.96 -23.31 12.31
N HIS A 218 12.75 -24.32 11.93
CA HIS A 218 12.92 -25.53 12.73
C HIS A 218 13.82 -25.34 13.96
N GLN A 219 14.55 -24.21 14.03
CA GLN A 219 15.42 -23.90 15.18
C GLN A 219 14.70 -23.11 16.26
N TYR A 220 13.51 -22.56 15.94
CA TYR A 220 12.76 -21.68 16.84
C TYR A 220 11.35 -22.22 17.06
N GLU A 221 11.05 -22.61 18.29
CA GLU A 221 9.67 -22.95 18.73
C GLU A 221 9.04 -21.69 19.33
N LEU A 222 8.53 -20.80 18.47
CA LEU A 222 7.87 -19.56 18.88
C LEU A 222 6.36 -19.76 18.95
N GLU A 223 5.78 -19.54 20.11
CA GLU A 223 4.34 -19.41 20.28
C GLU A 223 3.90 -18.04 19.78
N TYR A 224 2.89 -17.98 18.94
CA TYR A 224 2.28 -16.76 18.44
C TYR A 224 0.77 -16.90 18.29
N GLU A 225 0.07 -15.77 18.33
CA GLU A 225 -1.34 -15.69 18.00
C GLU A 225 -1.50 -15.40 16.51
N GLU A 226 -2.24 -16.24 15.78
CA GLU A 226 -2.49 -16.07 14.36
C GLU A 226 -3.40 -14.86 14.13
N ARG A 227 -2.87 -13.80 13.53
CA ARG A 227 -3.58 -12.54 13.26
C ARG A 227 -3.77 -12.26 11.77
N LEU A 228 -3.06 -12.99 10.91
CA LEU A 228 -3.17 -12.84 9.48
C LEU A 228 -4.57 -13.20 8.98
N LYS A 229 -5.27 -12.22 8.39
CA LYS A 229 -6.58 -12.39 7.76
C LYS A 229 -6.52 -11.87 6.34
N LEU A 230 -6.55 -12.76 5.33
CA LEU A 230 -6.52 -12.34 3.93
C LEU A 230 -7.83 -11.70 3.49
N GLU A 231 -7.76 -10.47 3.05
CA GLU A 231 -8.85 -9.83 2.31
C GLU A 231 -8.79 -10.28 0.85
N LEU A 232 -9.60 -11.28 0.49
CA LEU A 232 -9.73 -11.71 -0.89
C LEU A 232 -10.46 -10.62 -1.68
N LYS A 233 -9.76 -9.95 -2.60
CA LYS A 233 -10.42 -9.09 -3.59
C LYS A 233 -11.46 -9.95 -4.33
N ARG A 234 -12.76 -9.66 -4.16
CA ARG A 234 -13.78 -10.22 -5.06
C ARG A 234 -13.48 -9.65 -6.44
N GLY A 235 -12.97 -10.50 -7.32
CA GLY A 235 -12.90 -10.16 -8.74
C GLY A 235 -14.27 -9.69 -9.21
N PRO A 236 -14.35 -8.84 -10.25
CA PRO A 236 -15.63 -8.46 -10.81
C PRO A 236 -16.40 -9.76 -11.10
N THR A 237 -17.54 -9.94 -10.47
CA THR A 237 -18.45 -11.07 -10.73
C THR A 237 -18.79 -11.02 -12.20
N GLY A 238 -18.08 -11.81 -13.00
CA GLY A 238 -18.44 -12.06 -14.37
C GLY A 238 -19.85 -12.62 -14.36
N GLY A 239 -20.81 -11.84 -14.89
CA GLY A 239 -22.18 -12.24 -15.04
C GLY A 239 -22.19 -13.57 -15.80
N GLY A 240 -22.52 -14.65 -15.09
CA GLY A 240 -22.80 -15.93 -15.72
C GLY A 240 -24.01 -15.75 -16.60
N CYS A 241 -23.84 -15.86 -17.91
CA CYS A 241 -24.93 -16.13 -18.81
C CYS A 241 -25.40 -17.56 -18.52
N GLY A 242 -26.60 -17.65 -17.93
CA GLY A 242 -27.41 -18.86 -17.96
C GLY A 242 -28.23 -18.88 -19.25
#